data_6a83545a24e544d095cc5103a12d849d
#
_entry.id   6a83545a24e544d095cc5103a12d849d
#
_cell.length_a   1.000
_cell.length_b   1.000
_cell.length_c   1.000
_cell.angle_alpha   90.00
_cell.angle_beta   90.00
_cell.angle_gamma   90.00
#
_symmetry.space_group_name_H-M   'P 1'
#
loop_
_entity.id
_entity.type
_entity.pdbx_description
1 polymer ?
#
loop_
_entity_poly.entity_id
_entity_poly.type
_entity_poly.pdbx_seq_one_letter_code
_entity_poly.pdbx_strand_id
1 'polypeptide(L)'
;MSNSDGHTGTALAVSTTASASWRVFMAAYLGWIFDYYEVYFLTIVIVPMSKSLGWSPAQISVILSAQLASFAVGGVLWGVLCDRFGRKWALQLCILQYSIGALARAFTPNFAYMMFFTIFGAIGIGGEYGVGQTLVTETVGKERRGAWSSMLYSGIFIGIVLAAAAGGLLLPRVGWSKSLLISALPALLVVFIRSTTPESALWEHRKRTGDHVVPISQYAKASFLRPLALCYVTGTLQYVAYYGITTLMPTYLIRVAGFSLSRTSWWIFFTGIAGLAGATLAAVFVDHIGRRATLSIAGIVGAVGGVLVFAFWSHLRSLTGILIPFSLLYAGFGASASVFGSLFSEVFPTALRATGISSALQLGRGTTFIAPLIAGALYPVVGYPPLIIAAVVLMALMAAIAWRFPETAGMEVNY
;
A
#
# COMPACT_ATOMS: atom_id res chain seq x y z
N MET A 1 -23.94 -47.99 -24.85
CA MET A 1 -23.66 -46.72 -25.51
C MET A 1 -23.73 -45.65 -24.44
N SER A 2 -22.62 -45.35 -23.81
CA SER A 2 -22.51 -44.38 -22.74
C SER A 2 -21.80 -43.13 -23.31
N ASN A 3 -22.53 -42.04 -23.42
CA ASN A 3 -21.95 -40.74 -23.75
C ASN A 3 -21.28 -40.19 -22.50
N SER A 4 -19.96 -40.21 -22.48
CA SER A 4 -19.13 -39.45 -21.57
C SER A 4 -18.85 -38.09 -22.20
N ASP A 5 -19.74 -37.13 -21.98
CA ASP A 5 -19.45 -35.72 -22.32
C ASP A 5 -18.36 -35.18 -21.39
N GLY A 6 -17.14 -35.23 -21.90
CA GLY A 6 -15.99 -34.59 -21.28
C GLY A 6 -16.15 -33.06 -21.33
N HIS A 7 -16.44 -32.46 -20.23
CA HIS A 7 -16.23 -31.01 -20.03
C HIS A 7 -14.72 -30.73 -20.07
N THR A 8 -14.16 -30.66 -21.27
CA THR A 8 -12.87 -30.01 -21.50
C THR A 8 -13.10 -28.48 -21.34
N GLY A 9 -12.94 -28.00 -20.12
CA GLY A 9 -12.81 -26.57 -19.89
C GLY A 9 -11.59 -26.06 -20.65
N THR A 10 -11.84 -25.49 -21.81
CA THR A 10 -10.81 -24.78 -22.59
C THR A 10 -10.31 -23.63 -21.73
N ALA A 11 -9.15 -23.83 -21.11
CA ALA A 11 -8.42 -22.75 -20.45
C ALA A 11 -8.17 -21.68 -21.53
N LEU A 12 -8.89 -20.57 -21.45
CA LEU A 12 -8.60 -19.38 -22.24
C LEU A 12 -7.22 -18.88 -21.83
N ALA A 13 -6.18 -19.38 -22.47
CA ALA A 13 -4.85 -18.81 -22.39
C ALA A 13 -4.95 -17.40 -22.96
N VAL A 14 -5.16 -16.42 -22.09
CA VAL A 14 -5.13 -15.02 -22.46
C VAL A 14 -3.68 -14.68 -22.78
N SER A 15 -3.29 -14.85 -24.03
CA SER A 15 -2.01 -14.38 -24.56
C SER A 15 -2.08 -12.85 -24.66
N THR A 16 -2.00 -12.17 -23.50
CA THR A 16 -1.77 -10.73 -23.52
C THR A 16 -0.38 -10.47 -24.07
N THR A 17 -0.27 -9.63 -25.07
CA THR A 17 1.05 -9.26 -25.62
C THR A 17 1.89 -8.61 -24.50
N ALA A 18 3.20 -8.83 -24.49
CA ALA A 18 4.12 -8.23 -23.52
C ALA A 18 3.95 -6.70 -23.43
N SER A 19 3.62 -6.07 -24.56
CA SER A 19 3.30 -4.63 -24.66
C SER A 19 2.05 -4.26 -23.86
N ALA A 20 0.99 -5.08 -23.88
CA ALA A 20 -0.23 -4.81 -23.11
C ALA A 20 0.02 -4.93 -21.59
N SER A 21 0.73 -5.98 -21.16
CA SER A 21 1.09 -6.15 -19.75
C SER A 21 1.94 -4.99 -19.23
N TRP A 22 2.90 -4.50 -20.03
CA TRP A 22 3.72 -3.35 -19.67
C TRP A 22 2.90 -2.06 -19.51
N ARG A 23 1.96 -1.79 -20.42
CA ARG A 23 1.08 -0.61 -20.33
C ARG A 23 0.20 -0.64 -19.10
N VAL A 24 -0.38 -1.80 -18.79
CA VAL A 24 -1.17 -2.02 -17.56
C VAL A 24 -0.32 -1.78 -16.32
N PHE A 25 0.88 -2.38 -16.28
CA PHE A 25 1.79 -2.19 -15.16
C PHE A 25 2.16 -0.73 -14.98
N MET A 26 2.56 -0.04 -16.03
CA MET A 26 2.94 1.38 -15.95
C MET A 26 1.77 2.27 -15.50
N ALA A 27 0.55 1.97 -15.94
CA ALA A 27 -0.63 2.69 -15.49
C ALA A 27 -0.86 2.55 -13.99
N ALA A 28 -0.82 1.33 -13.47
CA ALA A 28 -0.98 1.06 -12.03
C ALA A 28 0.23 1.56 -11.21
N TYR A 29 1.45 1.44 -11.75
CA TYR A 29 2.67 1.86 -11.08
C TYR A 29 2.76 3.38 -10.91
N LEU A 30 2.44 4.13 -11.96
CA LEU A 30 2.40 5.58 -11.89
C LEU A 30 1.27 6.07 -10.98
N GLY A 31 0.10 5.43 -11.02
CA GLY A 31 -0.97 5.72 -10.07
C GLY A 31 -0.48 5.56 -8.63
N TRP A 32 0.11 4.41 -8.31
CA TRP A 32 0.64 4.12 -6.99
C TRP A 32 1.76 5.06 -6.53
N ILE A 33 2.64 5.50 -7.43
CA ILE A 33 3.63 6.54 -7.16
C ILE A 33 2.94 7.83 -6.75
N PHE A 34 1.92 8.26 -7.50
CA PHE A 34 1.22 9.50 -7.23
C PHE A 34 0.34 9.43 -5.97
N ASP A 35 -0.22 8.26 -5.64
CA ASP A 35 -0.91 8.04 -4.37
C ASP A 35 0.00 8.36 -3.18
N TYR A 36 1.19 7.75 -3.16
CA TYR A 36 2.14 7.98 -2.07
C TYR A 36 2.73 9.39 -2.09
N TYR A 37 2.95 9.95 -3.27
CA TYR A 37 3.28 11.36 -3.40
C TYR A 37 2.23 12.22 -2.71
N GLU A 38 0.97 12.03 -3.02
CA GLU A 38 -0.14 12.82 -2.49
C GLU A 38 -0.29 12.68 -0.96
N VAL A 39 -0.21 11.45 -0.46
CA VAL A 39 -0.29 11.16 0.98
C VAL A 39 0.83 11.86 1.75
N TYR A 40 2.07 11.73 1.29
CA TYR A 40 3.22 12.32 1.98
C TYR A 40 3.32 13.83 1.74
N PHE A 41 2.97 14.30 0.56
CA PHE A 41 2.99 15.73 0.28
C PHE A 41 1.99 16.49 1.16
N LEU A 42 0.81 15.92 1.42
CA LEU A 42 -0.13 16.52 2.36
C LEU A 42 0.49 16.67 3.77
N THR A 43 1.21 15.67 4.26
CA THR A 43 1.85 15.76 5.59
C THR A 43 2.90 16.87 5.67
N ILE A 44 3.53 17.22 4.53
CA ILE A 44 4.51 18.30 4.46
C ILE A 44 3.81 19.66 4.32
N VAL A 45 2.85 19.76 3.41
CA VAL A 45 2.21 21.04 3.08
C VAL A 45 1.24 21.52 4.15
N ILE A 46 0.67 20.60 4.95
CA ILE A 46 -0.30 20.96 6.00
C ILE A 46 0.31 21.86 7.09
N VAL A 47 1.61 21.77 7.33
CA VAL A 47 2.29 22.57 8.35
C VAL A 47 2.32 24.07 7.99
N PRO A 48 2.85 24.52 6.84
CA PRO A 48 2.77 25.93 6.46
C PRO A 48 1.33 26.40 6.20
N MET A 49 0.47 25.52 5.67
CA MET A 49 -0.94 25.83 5.47
C MET A 49 -1.66 26.10 6.79
N SER A 50 -1.48 25.27 7.81
CA SER A 50 -2.09 25.45 9.13
C SER A 50 -1.65 26.75 9.80
N LYS A 51 -0.39 27.14 9.64
CA LYS A 51 0.11 28.42 10.13
C LYS A 51 -0.60 29.61 9.46
N SER A 52 -0.82 29.54 8.14
CA SER A 52 -1.49 30.61 7.40
C SER A 52 -2.99 30.70 7.66
N LEU A 53 -3.64 29.58 8.03
CA LEU A 53 -5.08 29.50 8.28
C LEU A 53 -5.43 29.48 9.79
N GLY A 54 -4.44 29.58 10.67
CA GLY A 54 -4.63 29.62 12.12
C GLY A 54 -5.11 28.30 12.75
N TRP A 55 -4.75 27.15 12.16
CA TRP A 55 -5.19 25.85 12.68
C TRP A 55 -4.31 25.32 13.80
N SER A 56 -4.95 24.72 14.78
CA SER A 56 -4.28 24.09 15.91
C SER A 56 -3.62 22.76 15.51
N PRO A 57 -2.61 22.28 16.28
CA PRO A 57 -2.03 20.95 16.09
C PRO A 57 -3.07 19.81 16.17
N ALA A 58 -4.11 19.97 17.01
CA ALA A 58 -5.20 19.02 17.11
C ALA A 58 -6.00 18.92 15.79
N GLN A 59 -6.30 20.03 15.15
CA GLN A 59 -6.98 20.07 13.85
C GLN A 59 -6.14 19.40 12.75
N ILE A 60 -4.82 19.60 12.74
CA ILE A 60 -3.91 18.89 11.82
C ILE A 60 -4.01 17.37 12.04
N SER A 61 -3.92 16.94 13.29
CA SER A 61 -4.01 15.52 13.63
C SER A 61 -5.34 14.89 13.20
N VAL A 62 -6.45 15.63 13.36
CA VAL A 62 -7.78 15.17 12.93
C VAL A 62 -7.84 15.01 11.40
N ILE A 63 -7.29 15.96 10.62
CA ILE A 63 -7.22 15.84 9.14
C ILE A 63 -6.43 14.59 8.72
N LEU A 64 -5.24 14.39 9.28
CA LEU A 64 -4.39 13.25 8.91
C LEU A 64 -4.99 11.91 9.36
N SER A 65 -5.67 11.87 10.51
CA SER A 65 -6.39 10.68 10.98
C SER A 65 -7.59 10.36 10.09
N ALA A 66 -8.35 11.38 9.70
CA ALA A 66 -9.48 11.21 8.78
C ALA A 66 -9.01 10.70 7.40
N GLN A 67 -7.86 11.17 6.91
CA GLN A 67 -7.26 10.64 5.68
C GLN A 67 -7.01 9.13 5.78
N LEU A 68 -6.36 8.66 6.85
CA LEU A 68 -6.07 7.24 7.05
C LEU A 68 -7.34 6.39 7.18
N ALA A 69 -8.32 6.86 7.98
CA ALA A 69 -9.60 6.16 8.12
C ALA A 69 -10.36 6.06 6.78
N SER A 70 -10.27 7.08 5.95
CA SER A 70 -10.93 7.12 4.64
C SER A 70 -10.35 6.11 3.64
N PHE A 71 -9.08 5.70 3.79
CA PHE A 71 -8.52 4.63 2.97
C PHE A 71 -9.27 3.31 3.16
N ALA A 72 -9.67 2.97 4.39
CA ALA A 72 -10.45 1.76 4.66
C ALA A 72 -11.79 1.78 3.93
N VAL A 73 -12.50 2.91 3.98
CA VAL A 73 -13.76 3.09 3.26
C VAL A 73 -13.54 2.98 1.75
N GLY A 74 -12.51 3.66 1.25
CA GLY A 74 -12.15 3.65 -0.17
C GLY A 74 -11.83 2.25 -0.69
N GLY A 75 -11.07 1.47 0.07
CA GLY A 75 -10.70 0.10 -0.30
C GLY A 75 -11.91 -0.81 -0.50
N VAL A 76 -12.89 -0.75 0.41
CA VAL A 76 -14.12 -1.53 0.29
C VAL A 76 -14.97 -1.02 -0.87
N LEU A 77 -15.22 0.29 -0.93
CA LEU A 77 -16.08 0.90 -1.94
C LEU A 77 -15.56 0.65 -3.36
N TRP A 78 -14.32 1.02 -3.62
CA TRP A 78 -13.73 0.89 -4.96
C TRP A 78 -13.44 -0.56 -5.33
N GLY A 79 -13.18 -1.44 -4.36
CA GLY A 79 -13.11 -2.87 -4.61
C GLY A 79 -14.40 -3.42 -5.21
N VAL A 80 -15.55 -3.14 -4.58
CA VAL A 80 -16.87 -3.55 -5.06
C VAL A 80 -17.20 -2.92 -6.42
N LEU A 81 -16.94 -1.62 -6.58
CA LEU A 81 -17.16 -0.93 -7.85
C LEU A 81 -16.28 -1.49 -8.97
N CYS A 82 -15.04 -1.85 -8.67
CA CYS A 82 -14.09 -2.45 -9.61
C CYS A 82 -14.58 -3.83 -10.09
N ASP A 83 -15.04 -4.68 -9.19
CA ASP A 83 -15.56 -6.00 -9.57
C ASP A 83 -16.83 -5.88 -10.44
N ARG A 84 -17.65 -4.87 -10.19
CA ARG A 84 -18.92 -4.67 -10.90
C ARG A 84 -18.77 -3.95 -12.25
N PHE A 85 -17.94 -2.89 -12.32
CA PHE A 85 -17.90 -1.99 -13.48
C PHE A 85 -16.63 -2.10 -14.32
N GLY A 86 -15.62 -2.81 -13.84
CA GLY A 86 -14.36 -3.05 -14.56
C GLY A 86 -13.14 -2.41 -13.90
N ARG A 87 -11.99 -3.01 -14.15
CA ARG A 87 -10.73 -2.65 -13.50
C ARG A 87 -10.18 -1.33 -14.01
N LYS A 88 -10.17 -1.17 -15.32
CA LYS A 88 -9.73 0.07 -16.00
C LYS A 88 -10.58 1.27 -15.59
N TRP A 89 -11.89 1.10 -15.61
CA TRP A 89 -12.84 2.14 -15.20
C TRP A 89 -12.62 2.57 -13.76
N ALA A 90 -12.53 1.61 -12.84
CA ALA A 90 -12.31 1.91 -11.43
C ALA A 90 -10.97 2.61 -11.18
N LEU A 91 -9.88 2.16 -11.84
CA LEU A 91 -8.56 2.78 -11.73
C LEU A 91 -8.59 4.26 -12.17
N GLN A 92 -9.25 4.55 -13.29
CA GLN A 92 -9.39 5.91 -13.79
C GLN A 92 -10.13 6.82 -12.80
N LEU A 93 -11.24 6.33 -12.24
CA LEU A 93 -12.05 7.13 -11.32
C LEU A 93 -11.41 7.30 -9.95
N CYS A 94 -10.68 6.31 -9.45
CA CYS A 94 -9.86 6.46 -8.23
C CYS A 94 -8.87 7.61 -8.39
N ILE A 95 -8.10 7.60 -9.50
CA ILE A 95 -7.09 8.62 -9.79
C ILE A 95 -7.75 10.00 -9.97
N LEU A 96 -8.85 10.06 -10.71
CA LEU A 96 -9.59 11.31 -10.89
C LEU A 96 -10.10 11.86 -9.57
N GLN A 97 -10.65 11.01 -8.71
CA GLN A 97 -11.21 11.38 -7.42
C GLN A 97 -10.16 11.99 -6.49
N TYR A 98 -9.00 11.37 -6.33
CA TYR A 98 -7.97 11.95 -5.47
C TYR A 98 -7.32 13.20 -6.09
N SER A 99 -7.20 13.26 -7.42
CA SER A 99 -6.71 14.46 -8.10
C SER A 99 -7.64 15.66 -7.94
N ILE A 100 -8.97 15.44 -7.99
CA ILE A 100 -9.96 16.47 -7.67
C ILE A 100 -9.83 16.89 -6.21
N GLY A 101 -9.66 15.94 -5.30
CA GLY A 101 -9.40 16.21 -3.88
C GLY A 101 -8.17 17.09 -3.68
N ALA A 102 -7.05 16.78 -4.35
CA ALA A 102 -5.81 17.57 -4.30
C ALA A 102 -6.02 18.98 -4.86
N LEU A 103 -6.65 19.08 -6.02
CA LEU A 103 -6.98 20.36 -6.67
C LEU A 103 -7.85 21.24 -5.77
N ALA A 104 -8.91 20.69 -5.21
CA ALA A 104 -9.84 21.44 -4.36
C ALA A 104 -9.14 21.94 -3.08
N ARG A 105 -8.27 21.12 -2.46
CA ARG A 105 -7.50 21.55 -1.27
C ARG A 105 -6.59 22.75 -1.53
N ALA A 106 -6.18 23.00 -2.76
CA ALA A 106 -5.41 24.20 -3.11
C ALA A 106 -6.18 25.51 -2.88
N PHE A 107 -7.50 25.45 -2.87
CA PHE A 107 -8.40 26.61 -2.68
C PHE A 107 -9.07 26.62 -1.32
N THR A 108 -8.52 25.92 -0.34
CA THR A 108 -9.11 25.74 0.99
C THR A 108 -9.39 27.08 1.69
N PRO A 109 -10.66 27.43 1.95
CA PRO A 109 -11.03 28.64 2.69
C PRO A 109 -11.13 28.40 4.20
N ASN A 110 -11.40 27.16 4.64
CA ASN A 110 -11.62 26.82 6.04
C ASN A 110 -11.38 25.33 6.32
N PHE A 111 -11.42 24.98 7.61
CA PHE A 111 -11.17 23.63 8.10
C PHE A 111 -12.16 22.58 7.56
N ALA A 112 -13.46 22.88 7.53
CA ALA A 112 -14.49 21.95 7.07
C ALA A 112 -14.32 21.59 5.59
N TYR A 113 -14.01 22.58 4.76
CA TYR A 113 -13.70 22.38 3.34
C TYR A 113 -12.47 21.46 3.16
N MET A 114 -11.39 21.75 3.88
CA MET A 114 -10.19 20.92 3.85
C MET A 114 -10.48 19.50 4.27
N MET A 115 -11.23 19.31 5.34
CA MET A 115 -11.62 17.99 5.85
C MET A 115 -12.41 17.21 4.81
N PHE A 116 -13.42 17.84 4.21
CA PHE A 116 -14.27 17.20 3.20
C PHE A 116 -13.43 16.72 2.00
N PHE A 117 -12.59 17.57 1.42
CA PHE A 117 -11.79 17.20 0.25
C PHE A 117 -10.61 16.29 0.58
N THR A 118 -10.15 16.27 1.82
CA THR A 118 -9.20 15.26 2.30
C THR A 118 -9.86 13.87 2.36
N ILE A 119 -11.04 13.76 2.97
CA ILE A 119 -11.83 12.52 3.03
C ILE A 119 -12.18 12.05 1.61
N PHE A 120 -12.69 12.95 0.78
CA PHE A 120 -13.07 12.65 -0.61
C PHE A 120 -11.89 12.10 -1.41
N GLY A 121 -10.74 12.78 -1.39
CA GLY A 121 -9.53 12.32 -2.10
C GLY A 121 -8.98 11.02 -1.54
N ALA A 122 -8.97 10.88 -0.21
CA ALA A 122 -8.45 9.69 0.47
C ALA A 122 -9.29 8.43 0.17
N ILE A 123 -10.60 8.55 -0.04
CA ILE A 123 -11.44 7.45 -0.53
C ILE A 123 -10.94 6.98 -1.91
N GLY A 124 -10.58 7.89 -2.82
CA GLY A 124 -9.98 7.55 -4.12
C GLY A 124 -8.67 6.78 -3.97
N ILE A 125 -7.75 7.31 -3.16
CA ILE A 125 -6.45 6.67 -2.84
C ILE A 125 -6.66 5.26 -2.27
N GLY A 126 -7.64 5.08 -1.37
CA GLY A 126 -7.92 3.79 -0.76
C GLY A 126 -8.29 2.69 -1.75
N GLY A 127 -8.89 3.04 -2.90
CA GLY A 127 -9.24 2.05 -3.93
C GLY A 127 -8.09 1.70 -4.88
N GLU A 128 -7.23 2.65 -5.17
CA GLU A 128 -6.33 2.63 -6.31
C GLU A 128 -5.37 1.41 -6.29
N TYR A 129 -4.70 1.15 -5.18
CA TYR A 129 -3.73 0.05 -5.11
C TYR A 129 -4.36 -1.32 -5.37
N GLY A 130 -5.49 -1.63 -4.72
CA GLY A 130 -6.14 -2.92 -4.90
C GLY A 130 -6.70 -3.12 -6.30
N VAL A 131 -7.24 -2.05 -6.90
CA VAL A 131 -7.71 -2.03 -8.28
C VAL A 131 -6.53 -2.23 -9.25
N GLY A 132 -5.43 -1.49 -9.06
CA GLY A 132 -4.22 -1.60 -9.87
C GLY A 132 -3.57 -2.98 -9.76
N GLN A 133 -3.46 -3.54 -8.56
CA GLN A 133 -2.96 -4.91 -8.32
C GLN A 133 -3.83 -5.95 -9.02
N THR A 134 -5.16 -5.82 -8.93
CA THR A 134 -6.07 -6.75 -9.61
C THR A 134 -5.87 -6.71 -11.11
N LEU A 135 -5.78 -5.51 -11.71
CA LEU A 135 -5.56 -5.36 -13.14
C LEU A 135 -4.21 -5.96 -13.57
N VAL A 136 -3.14 -5.73 -12.81
CA VAL A 136 -1.81 -6.31 -13.08
C VAL A 136 -1.84 -7.84 -12.98
N THR A 137 -2.41 -8.39 -11.90
CA THR A 137 -2.44 -9.85 -11.69
C THR A 137 -3.32 -10.58 -12.69
N GLU A 138 -4.35 -9.94 -13.25
CA GLU A 138 -5.21 -10.50 -14.30
C GLU A 138 -4.61 -10.36 -15.71
N THR A 139 -3.61 -9.50 -15.91
CA THR A 139 -3.02 -9.23 -17.22
C THR A 139 -1.65 -9.87 -17.39
N VAL A 140 -0.89 -10.07 -16.31
CA VAL A 140 0.46 -10.66 -16.35
C VAL A 140 0.37 -12.19 -16.23
N GLY A 141 1.16 -12.89 -17.03
CA GLY A 141 1.26 -14.35 -16.99
C GLY A 141 1.67 -14.89 -15.60
N LYS A 142 1.19 -16.09 -15.28
CA LYS A 142 1.35 -16.74 -13.98
C LYS A 142 2.81 -16.88 -13.52
N GLU A 143 3.75 -17.00 -14.47
CA GLU A 143 5.18 -17.22 -14.22
C GLU A 143 5.88 -15.98 -13.62
N ARG A 144 5.36 -14.77 -13.90
CA ARG A 144 5.96 -13.50 -13.47
C ARG A 144 5.01 -12.60 -12.67
N ARG A 145 3.85 -13.11 -12.35
CA ARG A 145 2.79 -12.33 -11.66
C ARG A 145 3.24 -11.83 -10.31
N GLY A 146 3.93 -12.67 -9.54
CA GLY A 146 4.47 -12.29 -8.25
C GLY A 146 5.52 -11.18 -8.34
N ALA A 147 6.46 -11.31 -9.28
CA ALA A 147 7.50 -10.31 -9.50
C ALA A 147 6.91 -8.94 -9.89
N TRP A 148 5.98 -8.91 -10.85
CA TRP A 148 5.35 -7.66 -11.29
C TRP A 148 4.50 -7.03 -10.18
N SER A 149 3.75 -7.85 -9.44
CA SER A 149 2.95 -7.40 -8.31
C SER A 149 3.82 -6.83 -7.18
N SER A 150 4.92 -7.49 -6.85
CA SER A 150 5.87 -7.00 -5.85
C SER A 150 6.61 -5.75 -6.31
N MET A 151 6.96 -5.66 -7.59
CA MET A 151 7.58 -4.45 -8.17
C MET A 151 6.62 -3.25 -8.12
N LEU A 152 5.31 -3.46 -8.30
CA LEU A 152 4.31 -2.40 -8.18
C LEU A 152 4.41 -1.70 -6.80
N TYR A 153 4.65 -2.47 -5.74
CA TYR A 153 4.80 -1.93 -4.39
C TYR A 153 5.98 -0.94 -4.26
N SER A 154 7.06 -1.13 -5.02
CA SER A 154 8.25 -0.26 -4.97
C SER A 154 7.95 1.21 -5.31
N GLY A 155 6.87 1.48 -6.02
CA GLY A 155 6.40 2.84 -6.34
C GLY A 155 6.21 3.74 -5.12
N ILE A 156 5.95 3.18 -3.95
CA ILE A 156 5.88 3.89 -2.67
C ILE A 156 7.11 4.78 -2.45
N PHE A 157 8.29 4.21 -2.61
CA PHE A 157 9.54 4.91 -2.31
C PHE A 157 9.79 6.07 -3.28
N ILE A 158 9.40 5.90 -4.54
CA ILE A 158 9.48 6.97 -5.54
C ILE A 158 8.49 8.08 -5.18
N GLY A 159 7.26 7.75 -4.82
CA GLY A 159 6.25 8.72 -4.39
C GLY A 159 6.71 9.55 -3.18
N ILE A 160 7.31 8.90 -2.18
CA ILE A 160 7.88 9.58 -1.00
C ILE A 160 9.01 10.55 -1.41
N VAL A 161 9.92 10.12 -2.27
CA VAL A 161 11.03 10.96 -2.76
C VAL A 161 10.50 12.16 -3.53
N LEU A 162 9.51 11.97 -4.41
CA LEU A 162 8.87 13.06 -5.14
C LEU A 162 8.16 14.05 -4.20
N ALA A 163 7.47 13.55 -3.17
CA ALA A 163 6.83 14.40 -2.17
C ALA A 163 7.86 15.22 -1.38
N ALA A 164 8.96 14.61 -0.97
CA ALA A 164 10.05 15.29 -0.28
C ALA A 164 10.71 16.36 -1.17
N ALA A 165 10.95 16.05 -2.45
CA ALA A 165 11.48 16.99 -3.42
C ALA A 165 10.52 18.18 -3.65
N ALA A 166 9.23 17.91 -3.80
CA ALA A 166 8.21 18.98 -3.92
C ALA A 166 8.14 19.84 -2.66
N GLY A 167 8.20 19.23 -1.47
CA GLY A 167 8.26 19.94 -0.20
C GLY A 167 9.49 20.80 -0.03
N GLY A 168 10.66 20.33 -0.46
CA GLY A 168 11.93 21.08 -0.32
C GLY A 168 12.17 22.12 -1.41
N LEU A 169 11.76 21.83 -2.65
CA LEU A 169 12.08 22.66 -3.81
C LEU A 169 10.93 23.57 -4.26
N LEU A 170 9.71 23.02 -4.28
CA LEU A 170 8.55 23.71 -4.81
C LEU A 170 7.84 24.56 -3.77
N LEU A 171 7.53 23.97 -2.60
CA LEU A 171 6.78 24.61 -1.54
C LEU A 171 7.36 25.94 -1.06
N PRO A 172 8.69 26.10 -0.86
CA PRO A 172 9.27 27.40 -0.46
C PRO A 172 9.18 28.49 -1.54
N ARG A 173 9.11 28.08 -2.83
CA ARG A 173 9.11 29.02 -3.96
C ARG A 173 7.73 29.52 -4.33
N VAL A 174 6.72 28.66 -4.29
CA VAL A 174 5.38 28.97 -4.82
C VAL A 174 4.28 29.00 -3.74
N GLY A 175 4.61 28.60 -2.51
CA GLY A 175 3.66 28.50 -1.41
C GLY A 175 2.77 27.25 -1.48
N TRP A 176 2.00 27.02 -0.42
CA TRP A 176 1.25 25.77 -0.25
C TRP A 176 0.10 25.58 -1.26
N SER A 177 -0.65 26.65 -1.58
CA SER A 177 -1.79 26.58 -2.50
C SER A 177 -1.35 26.19 -3.92
N LYS A 178 -0.36 26.89 -4.48
CA LYS A 178 0.15 26.57 -5.83
C LYS A 178 0.86 25.22 -5.87
N SER A 179 1.49 24.79 -4.77
CA SER A 179 2.08 23.45 -4.68
C SER A 179 1.03 22.36 -4.75
N LEU A 180 -0.13 22.53 -4.11
CA LEU A 180 -1.27 21.60 -4.21
C LEU A 180 -1.91 21.61 -5.61
N LEU A 181 -1.95 22.75 -6.30
CA LEU A 181 -2.39 22.78 -7.70
C LEU A 181 -1.54 21.88 -8.60
N ILE A 182 -0.22 21.92 -8.41
CA ILE A 182 0.71 21.07 -9.14
C ILE A 182 0.50 19.59 -8.79
N SER A 183 0.10 19.29 -7.56
CA SER A 183 -0.24 17.93 -7.11
C SER A 183 -1.48 17.34 -7.82
N ALA A 184 -2.26 18.14 -8.53
CA ALA A 184 -3.37 17.65 -9.36
C ALA A 184 -2.92 17.08 -10.73
N LEU A 185 -1.64 17.23 -11.12
CA LEU A 185 -1.10 16.70 -12.38
C LEU A 185 -1.38 15.21 -12.62
N PRO A 186 -1.48 14.32 -11.59
CA PRO A 186 -1.87 12.93 -11.80
C PRO A 186 -3.20 12.76 -12.55
N ALA A 187 -4.10 13.77 -12.56
CA ALA A 187 -5.29 13.74 -13.40
C ALA A 187 -5.00 13.48 -14.88
N LEU A 188 -3.84 13.93 -15.38
CA LEU A 188 -3.39 13.67 -16.75
C LEU A 188 -3.13 12.18 -17.00
N LEU A 189 -2.77 11.41 -15.97
CA LEU A 189 -2.59 9.96 -16.07
C LEU A 189 -3.89 9.24 -16.44
N VAL A 190 -5.04 9.79 -16.05
CA VAL A 190 -6.35 9.25 -16.44
C VAL A 190 -6.49 9.19 -17.96
N VAL A 191 -6.04 10.24 -18.66
CA VAL A 191 -6.06 10.29 -20.13
C VAL A 191 -5.14 9.22 -20.72
N PHE A 192 -3.95 9.06 -20.15
CA PHE A 192 -3.01 8.01 -20.55
C PHE A 192 -3.62 6.61 -20.36
N ILE A 193 -4.19 6.32 -19.20
CA ILE A 193 -4.84 5.04 -18.91
C ILE A 193 -5.98 4.78 -19.87
N ARG A 194 -6.80 5.81 -20.15
CA ARG A 194 -7.93 5.67 -21.08
C ARG A 194 -7.49 5.26 -22.49
N SER A 195 -6.41 5.84 -22.98
CA SER A 195 -5.95 5.65 -24.37
C SER A 195 -5.10 4.40 -24.56
N THR A 196 -4.36 3.96 -23.53
CA THR A 196 -3.30 2.94 -23.70
C THR A 196 -3.56 1.63 -22.98
N THR A 197 -4.35 1.63 -21.90
CA THR A 197 -4.53 0.48 -21.04
C THR A 197 -5.76 -0.33 -21.46
N PRO A 198 -5.62 -1.63 -21.75
CA PRO A 198 -6.78 -2.51 -21.98
C PRO A 198 -7.53 -2.80 -20.69
N GLU A 199 -8.78 -3.25 -20.79
CA GLU A 199 -9.51 -3.81 -19.65
C GLU A 199 -9.02 -5.24 -19.38
N SER A 200 -9.33 -5.80 -18.22
CA SER A 200 -9.07 -7.19 -17.91
C SER A 200 -9.88 -8.12 -18.81
N ALA A 201 -9.18 -9.01 -19.54
CA ALA A 201 -9.85 -9.99 -20.39
C ALA A 201 -10.70 -10.98 -19.59
N LEU A 202 -10.31 -11.28 -18.34
CA LEU A 202 -11.10 -12.11 -17.42
C LEU A 202 -12.41 -11.44 -17.05
N TRP A 203 -12.38 -10.12 -16.78
CA TRP A 203 -13.57 -9.35 -16.47
C TRP A 203 -14.47 -9.21 -17.72
N GLU A 204 -13.90 -8.94 -18.89
CA GLU A 204 -14.68 -8.88 -20.14
C GLU A 204 -15.38 -10.19 -20.46
N HIS A 205 -14.69 -11.33 -20.25
CA HIS A 205 -15.29 -12.64 -20.43
C HIS A 205 -16.50 -12.81 -19.50
N ARG A 206 -16.36 -12.53 -18.21
CA ARG A 206 -17.45 -12.59 -17.23
C ARG A 206 -18.59 -11.63 -17.55
N LYS A 207 -18.28 -10.47 -18.11
CA LYS A 207 -19.32 -9.54 -18.56
C LYS A 207 -20.13 -10.11 -19.72
N ARG A 208 -19.49 -10.81 -20.66
CA ARG A 208 -20.17 -11.47 -21.78
C ARG A 208 -21.03 -12.65 -21.35
N THR A 209 -20.61 -13.40 -20.33
CA THR A 209 -21.41 -14.52 -19.76
C THR A 209 -22.49 -14.08 -18.77
N GLY A 210 -22.52 -12.82 -18.42
CA GLY A 210 -23.49 -12.28 -17.43
C GLY A 210 -23.07 -12.47 -15.97
N ASP A 211 -21.92 -13.06 -15.69
CA ASP A 211 -21.44 -13.42 -14.35
C ASP A 211 -20.67 -12.30 -13.63
N HIS A 212 -20.67 -11.10 -14.20
CA HIS A 212 -19.89 -9.96 -13.64
C HIS A 212 -20.58 -9.27 -12.45
N VAL A 213 -21.88 -9.45 -12.28
CA VAL A 213 -22.64 -8.88 -11.14
C VAL A 213 -22.69 -9.90 -10.02
N VAL A 214 -21.91 -9.64 -8.96
CA VAL A 214 -21.86 -10.50 -7.80
C VAL A 214 -22.97 -10.11 -6.81
N PRO A 215 -23.86 -11.04 -6.42
CA PRO A 215 -24.85 -10.77 -5.39
C PRO A 215 -24.20 -10.42 -4.06
N ILE A 216 -24.79 -9.48 -3.31
CA ILE A 216 -24.27 -9.05 -1.99
C ILE A 216 -24.10 -10.23 -1.03
N SER A 217 -24.94 -11.24 -1.13
CA SER A 217 -24.85 -12.47 -0.33
C SER A 217 -23.52 -13.23 -0.48
N GLN A 218 -22.83 -13.07 -1.61
CA GLN A 218 -21.52 -13.74 -1.83
C GLN A 218 -20.42 -13.16 -0.93
N TYR A 219 -20.48 -11.87 -0.60
CA TYR A 219 -19.54 -11.21 0.31
C TYR A 219 -19.70 -11.68 1.77
N ALA A 220 -20.84 -12.25 2.13
CA ALA A 220 -21.10 -12.83 3.44
C ALA A 220 -20.73 -14.31 3.55
N LYS A 221 -20.34 -14.97 2.44
CA LYS A 221 -19.97 -16.39 2.46
C LYS A 221 -18.61 -16.62 3.11
N ALA A 222 -18.49 -17.76 3.78
CA ALA A 222 -17.23 -18.19 4.39
C ALA A 222 -16.06 -18.31 3.37
N SER A 223 -16.36 -18.60 2.11
CA SER A 223 -15.39 -18.66 1.00
C SER A 223 -14.74 -17.30 0.69
N PHE A 224 -15.41 -16.18 1.03
CA PHE A 224 -14.85 -14.83 0.93
C PHE A 224 -14.32 -14.33 2.29
N LEU A 225 -15.08 -14.52 3.37
CA LEU A 225 -14.74 -13.95 4.68
C LEU A 225 -13.49 -14.60 5.32
N ARG A 226 -13.27 -15.91 5.11
CA ARG A 226 -12.08 -16.59 5.66
C ARG A 226 -10.78 -16.09 5.04
N PRO A 227 -10.61 -16.05 3.71
CA PRO A 227 -9.46 -15.42 3.08
C PRO A 227 -9.32 -13.94 3.47
N LEU A 228 -10.43 -13.17 3.51
CA LEU A 228 -10.41 -11.78 3.90
C LEU A 228 -9.86 -11.60 5.32
N ALA A 229 -10.34 -12.37 6.28
CA ALA A 229 -9.86 -12.31 7.66
C ALA A 229 -8.38 -12.66 7.78
N LEU A 230 -7.92 -13.70 7.04
CA LEU A 230 -6.53 -14.11 7.04
C LEU A 230 -5.62 -13.01 6.45
N CYS A 231 -6.00 -12.44 5.30
CA CYS A 231 -5.28 -11.34 4.67
C CYS A 231 -5.28 -10.08 5.55
N TYR A 232 -6.45 -9.73 6.13
CA TYR A 232 -6.59 -8.59 7.03
C TYR A 232 -5.68 -8.70 8.26
N VAL A 233 -5.70 -9.85 8.95
CA VAL A 233 -4.86 -10.08 10.13
C VAL A 233 -3.38 -10.01 9.75
N THR A 234 -2.98 -10.68 8.67
CA THR A 234 -1.59 -10.70 8.20
C THR A 234 -1.09 -9.30 7.84
N GLY A 235 -1.88 -8.53 7.09
CA GLY A 235 -1.56 -7.15 6.73
C GLY A 235 -1.53 -6.24 7.95
N THR A 236 -2.48 -6.38 8.88
CA THR A 236 -2.55 -5.57 10.11
C THR A 236 -1.31 -5.78 10.99
N LEU A 237 -0.86 -7.04 11.17
CA LEU A 237 0.35 -7.32 11.94
C LEU A 237 1.56 -6.58 11.38
N GLN A 238 1.75 -6.62 10.07
CA GLN A 238 2.86 -5.93 9.40
C GLN A 238 2.73 -4.42 9.50
N TYR A 239 1.54 -3.85 9.21
CA TYR A 239 1.33 -2.41 9.25
C TYR A 239 1.45 -1.84 10.66
N VAL A 240 0.94 -2.52 11.68
CA VAL A 240 1.10 -2.10 13.09
C VAL A 240 2.57 -2.12 13.50
N ALA A 241 3.31 -3.17 13.13
CA ALA A 241 4.76 -3.24 13.37
C ALA A 241 5.50 -2.08 12.68
N TYR A 242 5.17 -1.81 11.41
CA TYR A 242 5.79 -0.75 10.62
C TYR A 242 5.48 0.65 11.19
N TYR A 243 4.20 1.00 11.30
CA TYR A 243 3.80 2.35 11.74
C TYR A 243 4.11 2.61 13.21
N GLY A 244 4.06 1.59 14.06
CA GLY A 244 4.45 1.70 15.47
C GLY A 244 5.90 2.14 15.66
N ILE A 245 6.80 1.71 14.79
CA ILE A 245 8.22 2.11 14.81
C ILE A 245 8.44 3.40 14.02
N THR A 246 7.98 3.45 12.76
CA THR A 246 8.38 4.51 11.82
C THR A 246 7.86 5.88 12.22
N THR A 247 6.69 5.95 12.85
CA THR A 247 6.07 7.23 13.24
C THR A 247 6.82 7.93 14.37
N LEU A 248 7.30 7.18 15.36
CA LEU A 248 7.95 7.76 16.55
C LEU A 248 9.47 7.90 16.41
N MET A 249 10.09 7.10 15.54
CA MET A 249 11.55 7.05 15.43
C MET A 249 12.20 8.39 15.09
N PRO A 250 11.71 9.20 14.15
CA PRO A 250 12.28 10.52 13.89
C PRO A 250 12.27 11.43 15.13
N THR A 251 11.16 11.40 15.86
CA THR A 251 11.02 12.18 17.10
C THR A 251 12.01 11.71 18.16
N TYR A 252 12.18 10.39 18.32
CA TYR A 252 13.15 9.82 19.23
C TYR A 252 14.58 10.21 18.86
N LEU A 253 14.97 10.09 17.58
CA LEU A 253 16.31 10.45 17.10
C LEU A 253 16.65 11.91 17.40
N ILE A 254 15.71 12.82 17.18
CA ILE A 254 15.93 14.26 17.42
C ILE A 254 15.91 14.58 18.91
N ARG A 255 14.85 14.17 19.64
CA ARG A 255 14.62 14.64 21.01
C ARG A 255 15.40 13.89 22.07
N VAL A 256 15.69 12.61 21.84
CA VAL A 256 16.33 11.72 22.84
C VAL A 256 17.74 11.36 22.45
N ALA A 257 17.97 10.93 21.20
CA ALA A 257 19.30 10.58 20.71
C ALA A 257 20.15 11.80 20.34
N GLY A 258 19.57 13.03 20.28
CA GLY A 258 20.28 14.27 20.00
C GLY A 258 20.73 14.42 18.54
N PHE A 259 20.09 13.72 17.62
CA PHE A 259 20.42 13.83 16.19
C PHE A 259 19.93 15.17 15.63
N SER A 260 20.74 15.78 14.78
CA SER A 260 20.29 16.92 13.97
C SER A 260 19.21 16.49 12.98
N LEU A 261 18.41 17.45 12.51
CA LEU A 261 17.40 17.19 11.47
C LEU A 261 18.02 16.56 10.23
N SER A 262 19.19 17.04 9.78
CA SER A 262 19.92 16.48 8.64
C SER A 262 20.31 15.02 8.88
N ARG A 263 20.85 14.68 10.05
CA ARG A 263 21.24 13.32 10.41
C ARG A 263 20.02 12.36 10.46
N THR A 264 18.91 12.84 10.98
CA THR A 264 17.64 12.10 11.00
C THR A 264 17.10 11.89 9.58
N SER A 265 17.19 12.90 8.71
CA SER A 265 16.80 12.78 7.30
C SER A 265 17.63 11.74 6.55
N TRP A 266 18.95 11.68 6.78
CA TRP A 266 19.81 10.64 6.22
C TRP A 266 19.44 9.25 6.75
N TRP A 267 19.06 9.12 8.01
CA TRP A 267 18.56 7.86 8.55
C TRP A 267 17.30 7.39 7.84
N ILE A 268 16.31 8.29 7.64
CA ILE A 268 15.07 7.97 6.91
C ILE A 268 15.38 7.56 5.47
N PHE A 269 16.30 8.26 4.81
CA PHE A 269 16.70 7.98 3.44
C PHE A 269 17.31 6.58 3.30
N PHE A 270 18.28 6.21 4.12
CA PHE A 270 18.95 4.91 4.03
C PHE A 270 18.03 3.75 4.46
N THR A 271 17.21 3.92 5.48
CA THR A 271 16.22 2.89 5.85
C THR A 271 15.15 2.74 4.78
N GLY A 272 14.78 3.82 4.09
CA GLY A 272 13.90 3.79 2.91
C GLY A 272 14.52 2.98 1.75
N ILE A 273 15.81 3.21 1.45
CA ILE A 273 16.55 2.40 0.45
C ILE A 273 16.58 0.93 0.85
N ALA A 274 16.77 0.61 2.13
CA ALA A 274 16.75 -0.76 2.60
C ALA A 274 15.37 -1.41 2.40
N GLY A 275 14.29 -0.68 2.66
CA GLY A 275 12.92 -1.12 2.36
C GLY A 275 12.69 -1.39 0.87
N LEU A 276 13.18 -0.50 0.00
CA LEU A 276 13.16 -0.68 -1.45
C LEU A 276 13.96 -1.92 -1.88
N ALA A 277 15.16 -2.10 -1.34
CA ALA A 277 15.98 -3.28 -1.61
C ALA A 277 15.27 -4.57 -1.19
N GLY A 278 14.64 -4.59 0.01
CA GLY A 278 13.83 -5.72 0.47
C GLY A 278 12.67 -6.04 -0.47
N ALA A 279 11.92 -5.02 -0.90
CA ALA A 279 10.82 -5.18 -1.85
C ALA A 279 11.31 -5.71 -3.21
N THR A 280 12.43 -5.22 -3.71
CA THR A 280 13.02 -5.66 -4.98
C THR A 280 13.52 -7.11 -4.90
N LEU A 281 14.21 -7.47 -3.80
CA LEU A 281 14.65 -8.84 -3.58
C LEU A 281 13.44 -9.79 -3.49
N ALA A 282 12.39 -9.42 -2.78
CA ALA A 282 11.16 -10.22 -2.75
C ALA A 282 10.56 -10.39 -4.15
N ALA A 283 10.56 -9.34 -4.99
CA ALA A 283 10.08 -9.41 -6.37
C ALA A 283 10.88 -10.42 -7.23
N VAL A 284 12.20 -10.54 -6.99
CA VAL A 284 13.04 -11.51 -7.71
C VAL A 284 12.74 -12.93 -7.27
N PHE A 285 12.53 -13.17 -5.98
CA PHE A 285 12.44 -14.52 -5.44
C PHE A 285 11.01 -15.07 -5.32
N VAL A 286 9.99 -14.23 -5.24
CA VAL A 286 8.61 -14.60 -4.95
C VAL A 286 8.01 -15.64 -5.92
N ASP A 287 8.39 -15.60 -7.19
CA ASP A 287 7.93 -16.57 -8.19
C ASP A 287 8.73 -17.87 -8.16
N HIS A 288 9.95 -17.87 -7.61
CA HIS A 288 10.83 -19.03 -7.55
C HIS A 288 10.62 -19.88 -6.29
N ILE A 289 10.59 -19.23 -5.11
CA ILE A 289 10.48 -19.94 -3.82
C ILE A 289 9.04 -19.99 -3.28
N GLY A 290 8.11 -19.30 -3.94
CA GLY A 290 6.71 -19.24 -3.57
C GLY A 290 6.34 -18.07 -2.67
N ARG A 291 5.03 -17.76 -2.62
CA ARG A 291 4.49 -16.59 -1.89
C ARG A 291 4.62 -16.76 -0.39
N ARG A 292 4.27 -17.93 0.13
CA ARG A 292 4.33 -18.24 1.58
C ARG A 292 5.75 -18.16 2.12
N ALA A 293 6.68 -18.81 1.42
CA ALA A 293 8.08 -18.84 1.83
C ALA A 293 8.70 -17.44 1.80
N THR A 294 8.46 -16.66 0.73
CA THR A 294 8.95 -15.29 0.62
C THR A 294 8.40 -14.40 1.74
N LEU A 295 7.10 -14.49 2.04
CA LEU A 295 6.47 -13.72 3.12
C LEU A 295 7.04 -14.12 4.49
N SER A 296 7.21 -15.43 4.74
CA SER A 296 7.79 -15.93 5.99
C SER A 296 9.23 -15.48 6.17
N ILE A 297 10.07 -15.59 5.13
CA ILE A 297 11.47 -15.12 5.15
C ILE A 297 11.51 -13.61 5.42
N ALA A 298 10.67 -12.82 4.74
CA ALA A 298 10.59 -11.38 4.96
C ALA A 298 10.24 -11.03 6.41
N GLY A 299 9.29 -11.74 7.01
CA GLY A 299 8.92 -11.59 8.42
C GLY A 299 10.06 -11.94 9.37
N ILE A 300 10.78 -13.04 9.10
CA ILE A 300 11.96 -13.46 9.88
C ILE A 300 13.07 -12.42 9.76
N VAL A 301 13.39 -11.95 8.56
CA VAL A 301 14.41 -10.91 8.33
C VAL A 301 14.08 -9.64 9.12
N GLY A 302 12.81 -9.20 9.07
CA GLY A 302 12.36 -8.05 9.85
C GLY A 302 12.46 -8.30 11.36
N ALA A 303 12.06 -9.48 11.85
CA ALA A 303 12.16 -9.85 13.24
C ALA A 303 13.61 -9.89 13.72
N VAL A 304 14.52 -10.51 12.95
CA VAL A 304 15.97 -10.54 13.25
C VAL A 304 16.55 -9.11 13.31
N GLY A 305 16.19 -8.26 12.31
CA GLY A 305 16.56 -6.85 12.33
C GLY A 305 16.11 -6.14 13.61
N GLY A 306 14.88 -6.35 14.03
CA GLY A 306 14.35 -5.79 15.27
C GLY A 306 15.05 -6.33 16.54
N VAL A 307 15.37 -7.63 16.58
CA VAL A 307 16.17 -8.21 17.68
C VAL A 307 17.56 -7.56 17.75
N LEU A 308 18.22 -7.39 16.62
CA LEU A 308 19.51 -6.70 16.56
C LEU A 308 19.41 -5.24 17.01
N VAL A 309 18.36 -4.51 16.58
CA VAL A 309 18.10 -3.17 17.07
C VAL A 309 17.96 -3.15 18.58
N PHE A 310 17.20 -4.07 19.16
CA PHE A 310 17.01 -4.16 20.60
C PHE A 310 18.31 -4.54 21.34
N ALA A 311 19.02 -5.55 20.87
CA ALA A 311 20.25 -6.03 21.49
C ALA A 311 21.37 -4.99 21.52
N PHE A 312 21.49 -4.20 20.45
CA PHE A 312 22.50 -3.16 20.33
C PHE A 312 21.99 -1.75 20.69
N TRP A 313 20.81 -1.63 21.31
CA TRP A 313 20.16 -0.35 21.56
C TRP A 313 21.05 0.67 22.28
N SER A 314 21.80 0.25 23.28
CA SER A 314 22.72 1.11 24.03
C SER A 314 23.90 1.64 23.20
N HIS A 315 24.24 0.98 22.11
CA HIS A 315 25.35 1.33 21.21
C HIS A 315 24.88 2.15 19.97
N LEU A 316 23.58 2.38 19.82
CA LEU A 316 23.00 3.03 18.65
C LEU A 316 23.19 4.57 18.60
N ARG A 317 24.14 5.13 19.34
CA ARG A 317 24.43 6.57 19.34
C ARG A 317 25.17 7.05 18.09
N SER A 318 25.77 6.14 17.30
CA SER A 318 26.37 6.47 16.01
C SER A 318 25.37 6.27 14.87
N LEU A 319 25.46 7.08 13.81
CA LEU A 319 24.60 6.91 12.63
C LEU A 319 24.78 5.53 12.00
N THR A 320 26.02 5.09 11.85
CA THR A 320 26.38 3.78 11.28
C THR A 320 25.91 2.61 12.16
N GLY A 321 26.04 2.72 13.49
CA GLY A 321 25.59 1.69 14.42
C GLY A 321 24.08 1.48 14.37
N ILE A 322 23.30 2.55 14.22
CA ILE A 322 21.84 2.47 14.15
C ILE A 322 21.32 2.05 12.76
N LEU A 323 22.05 2.38 11.68
CA LEU A 323 21.59 2.14 10.31
C LEU A 323 21.53 0.66 9.97
N ILE A 324 22.57 -0.13 10.30
CA ILE A 324 22.64 -1.54 9.86
C ILE A 324 21.47 -2.38 10.40
N PRO A 325 21.21 -2.42 11.73
CA PRO A 325 20.09 -3.17 12.26
C PRO A 325 18.71 -2.68 11.77
N PHE A 326 18.52 -1.36 11.70
CA PHE A 326 17.28 -0.80 11.17
C PHE A 326 17.11 -1.05 9.68
N SER A 327 18.18 -1.06 8.90
CA SER A 327 18.09 -1.41 7.47
C SER A 327 17.58 -2.84 7.27
N LEU A 328 17.99 -3.78 8.11
CA LEU A 328 17.48 -5.15 8.05
C LEU A 328 15.99 -5.23 8.42
N LEU A 329 15.57 -4.53 9.47
CA LEU A 329 14.17 -4.42 9.87
C LEU A 329 13.31 -3.82 8.74
N TYR A 330 13.78 -2.72 8.13
CA TYR A 330 13.06 -2.05 7.04
C TYR A 330 13.05 -2.87 5.74
N ALA A 331 14.11 -3.62 5.45
CA ALA A 331 14.13 -4.57 4.34
C ALA A 331 13.06 -5.65 4.54
N GLY A 332 12.90 -6.18 5.76
CA GLY A 332 11.82 -7.11 6.10
C GLY A 332 10.42 -6.50 5.91
N PHE A 333 10.22 -5.24 6.31
CA PHE A 333 8.95 -4.52 6.07
C PHE A 333 8.67 -4.34 4.57
N GLY A 334 9.67 -3.90 3.79
CA GLY A 334 9.52 -3.72 2.35
C GLY A 334 9.24 -5.03 1.62
N ALA A 335 9.99 -6.07 1.95
CA ALA A 335 9.82 -7.40 1.38
C ALA A 335 8.43 -7.99 1.69
N SER A 336 7.99 -7.96 2.94
CA SER A 336 6.70 -8.53 3.34
C SER A 336 5.52 -7.83 2.68
N ALA A 337 5.52 -6.50 2.69
CA ALA A 337 4.43 -5.73 2.11
C ALA A 337 4.35 -5.86 0.58
N SER A 338 5.49 -6.07 -0.10
CA SER A 338 5.51 -6.27 -1.56
C SER A 338 4.87 -7.59 -1.99
N VAL A 339 4.94 -8.65 -1.15
CA VAL A 339 4.32 -9.95 -1.41
C VAL A 339 2.80 -9.91 -1.24
N PHE A 340 2.25 -9.00 -0.44
CA PHE A 340 0.80 -8.91 -0.23
C PHE A 340 0.02 -8.72 -1.52
N GLY A 341 0.56 -7.97 -2.48
CA GLY A 341 -0.10 -7.73 -3.75
C GLY A 341 -0.44 -9.01 -4.50
N SER A 342 0.51 -9.91 -4.70
CA SER A 342 0.31 -11.19 -5.38
C SER A 342 -0.47 -12.17 -4.49
N LEU A 343 -0.01 -12.42 -3.27
CA LEU A 343 -0.61 -13.39 -2.38
C LEU A 343 -2.09 -13.10 -2.12
N PHE A 344 -2.42 -11.85 -1.76
CA PHE A 344 -3.80 -11.48 -1.43
C PHE A 344 -4.70 -11.46 -2.67
N SER A 345 -4.19 -11.09 -3.85
CA SER A 345 -5.01 -11.15 -5.07
C SER A 345 -5.30 -12.58 -5.53
N GLU A 346 -4.37 -13.50 -5.29
CA GLU A 346 -4.46 -14.89 -5.76
C GLU A 346 -5.36 -15.78 -4.89
N VAL A 347 -5.62 -15.41 -3.62
CA VAL A 347 -6.48 -16.20 -2.72
C VAL A 347 -7.98 -15.92 -2.89
N PHE A 348 -8.35 -14.87 -3.64
CA PHE A 348 -9.76 -14.55 -3.90
C PHE A 348 -10.22 -15.01 -5.29
N PRO A 349 -11.47 -15.49 -5.43
CA PRO A 349 -12.07 -15.75 -6.73
C PRO A 349 -12.03 -14.49 -7.60
N THR A 350 -11.86 -14.65 -8.92
CA THR A 350 -11.81 -13.53 -9.88
C THR A 350 -13.00 -12.57 -9.74
N ALA A 351 -14.17 -13.12 -9.40
CA ALA A 351 -15.39 -12.35 -9.18
C ALA A 351 -15.34 -11.34 -8.05
N LEU A 352 -14.55 -11.61 -7.00
CA LEU A 352 -14.50 -10.88 -5.74
C LEU A 352 -13.06 -10.38 -5.45
N ARG A 353 -12.16 -10.50 -6.41
CA ARG A 353 -10.72 -10.27 -6.23
C ARG A 353 -10.42 -8.83 -5.84
N ALA A 354 -10.94 -7.86 -6.60
CA ALA A 354 -10.68 -6.46 -6.33
C ALA A 354 -11.25 -6.06 -4.97
N THR A 355 -12.45 -6.51 -4.63
CA THR A 355 -13.03 -6.29 -3.29
C THR A 355 -12.17 -6.94 -2.22
N GLY A 356 -11.74 -8.18 -2.43
CA GLY A 356 -10.96 -8.94 -1.44
C GLY A 356 -9.63 -8.28 -1.12
N ILE A 357 -8.80 -8.01 -2.14
CA ILE A 357 -7.47 -7.42 -1.94
C ILE A 357 -7.56 -5.97 -1.42
N SER A 358 -8.43 -5.14 -2.02
CA SER A 358 -8.58 -3.74 -1.59
C SER A 358 -9.07 -3.66 -0.15
N SER A 359 -10.10 -4.44 0.21
CA SER A 359 -10.61 -4.47 1.58
C SER A 359 -9.57 -4.97 2.56
N ALA A 360 -8.88 -6.09 2.28
CA ALA A 360 -7.88 -6.65 3.17
C ALA A 360 -6.74 -5.66 3.48
N LEU A 361 -6.18 -5.05 2.44
CA LEU A 361 -5.06 -4.12 2.60
C LEU A 361 -5.47 -2.81 3.25
N GLN A 362 -6.57 -2.22 2.81
CA GLN A 362 -6.95 -0.89 3.26
C GLN A 362 -7.67 -0.90 4.62
N LEU A 363 -8.41 -1.95 4.97
CA LEU A 363 -8.88 -2.14 6.34
C LEU A 363 -7.71 -2.37 7.28
N GLY A 364 -6.72 -3.21 6.90
CA GLY A 364 -5.50 -3.41 7.67
C GLY A 364 -4.73 -2.10 7.88
N ARG A 365 -4.51 -1.35 6.81
CA ARG A 365 -3.85 -0.03 6.86
C ARG A 365 -4.67 0.99 7.65
N GLY A 366 -5.99 1.04 7.45
CA GLY A 366 -6.86 1.95 8.18
C GLY A 366 -6.89 1.68 9.68
N THR A 367 -6.87 0.41 10.10
CA THR A 367 -6.81 0.04 11.52
C THR A 367 -5.53 0.53 12.19
N THR A 368 -4.45 0.73 11.43
CA THR A 368 -3.16 1.17 11.99
C THR A 368 -3.13 2.61 12.48
N PHE A 369 -4.19 3.40 12.30
CA PHE A 369 -4.28 4.73 12.95
C PHE A 369 -4.14 4.64 14.48
N ILE A 370 -4.45 3.48 15.06
CA ILE A 370 -4.31 3.19 16.49
C ILE A 370 -2.84 2.99 16.89
N ALA A 371 -1.97 2.50 16.00
CA ALA A 371 -0.59 2.16 16.34
C ALA A 371 0.25 3.36 16.84
N PRO A 372 0.26 4.53 16.17
CA PRO A 372 0.93 5.71 16.69
C PRO A 372 0.34 6.22 18.01
N LEU A 373 -0.97 6.07 18.23
CA LEU A 373 -1.65 6.47 19.47
C LEU A 373 -1.18 5.59 20.63
N ILE A 374 -1.21 4.26 20.46
CA ILE A 374 -0.73 3.30 21.44
C ILE A 374 0.77 3.52 21.71
N ALA A 375 1.57 3.61 20.66
CA ALA A 375 3.00 3.83 20.78
C ALA A 375 3.31 5.18 21.46
N GLY A 376 2.58 6.25 21.14
CA GLY A 376 2.73 7.55 21.78
C GLY A 376 2.33 7.55 23.25
N ALA A 377 1.29 6.80 23.62
CA ALA A 377 0.85 6.65 25.01
C ALA A 377 1.82 5.78 25.83
N LEU A 378 2.35 4.71 25.23
CA LEU A 378 3.27 3.81 25.91
C LEU A 378 4.70 4.36 26.01
N TYR A 379 5.14 5.11 24.99
CA TYR A 379 6.50 5.62 24.95
C TYR A 379 6.98 6.37 26.21
N PRO A 380 6.20 7.27 26.83
CA PRO A 380 6.60 7.96 28.05
C PRO A 380 6.77 7.02 29.26
N VAL A 381 6.09 5.85 29.25
CA VAL A 381 6.07 4.91 30.36
C VAL A 381 7.16 3.84 30.22
N VAL A 382 7.28 3.27 29.02
CA VAL A 382 8.15 2.09 28.78
C VAL A 382 9.38 2.40 27.91
N GLY A 383 9.47 3.58 27.34
CA GLY A 383 10.52 3.96 26.39
C GLY A 383 10.35 3.33 25.02
N TYR A 384 11.36 3.50 24.15
CA TYR A 384 11.30 3.01 22.77
C TYR A 384 11.61 1.51 22.59
N PRO A 385 12.56 0.89 23.34
CA PRO A 385 12.96 -0.50 23.11
C PRO A 385 11.82 -1.53 23.19
N PRO A 386 10.86 -1.46 24.13
CA PRO A 386 9.73 -2.38 24.17
C PRO A 386 8.82 -2.30 22.93
N LEU A 387 8.72 -1.14 22.28
CA LEU A 387 7.97 -1.00 21.01
C LEU A 387 8.64 -1.77 19.86
N ILE A 388 9.98 -1.87 19.88
CA ILE A 388 10.72 -2.68 18.92
C ILE A 388 10.44 -4.16 19.15
N ILE A 389 10.42 -4.61 20.41
CA ILE A 389 10.07 -6.00 20.75
C ILE A 389 8.65 -6.33 20.31
N ALA A 390 7.70 -5.42 20.50
CA ALA A 390 6.35 -5.60 19.99
C ALA A 390 6.35 -5.80 18.46
N ALA A 391 7.10 -4.99 17.71
CA ALA A 391 7.22 -5.17 16.27
C ALA A 391 7.90 -6.49 15.87
N VAL A 392 8.93 -6.94 16.60
CA VAL A 392 9.56 -8.26 16.42
C VAL A 392 8.52 -9.38 16.55
N VAL A 393 7.72 -9.35 17.62
CA VAL A 393 6.66 -10.34 17.84
C VAL A 393 5.63 -10.31 16.71
N LEU A 394 5.19 -9.14 16.29
CA LEU A 394 4.22 -9.00 15.21
C LEU A 394 4.76 -9.54 13.89
N MET A 395 6.02 -9.26 13.54
CA MET A 395 6.67 -9.78 12.33
C MET A 395 6.87 -11.29 12.40
N ALA A 396 7.25 -11.85 13.55
CA ALA A 396 7.36 -13.28 13.75
C ALA A 396 6.00 -13.99 13.64
N LEU A 397 4.94 -13.42 14.23
CA LEU A 397 3.57 -13.92 14.10
C LEU A 397 3.11 -13.88 12.62
N MET A 398 3.39 -12.81 11.90
CA MET A 398 3.10 -12.71 10.47
C MET A 398 3.83 -13.81 9.68
N ALA A 399 5.12 -14.04 9.97
CA ALA A 399 5.91 -15.11 9.33
C ALA A 399 5.30 -16.50 9.58
N ALA A 400 4.80 -16.76 10.79
CA ALA A 400 4.13 -18.01 11.13
C ALA A 400 2.76 -18.15 10.45
N ILE A 401 1.97 -17.07 10.41
CA ILE A 401 0.66 -17.05 9.75
C ILE A 401 0.77 -17.21 8.24
N ALA A 402 1.89 -16.83 7.62
CA ALA A 402 2.14 -17.03 6.19
C ALA A 402 1.89 -18.48 5.74
N TRP A 403 2.16 -19.46 6.60
CA TRP A 403 1.95 -20.89 6.33
C TRP A 403 0.49 -21.35 6.38
N ARG A 404 -0.44 -20.49 6.79
CA ARG A 404 -1.88 -20.76 6.71
C ARG A 404 -2.47 -20.45 5.34
N PHE A 405 -1.76 -19.69 4.51
CA PHE A 405 -2.17 -19.44 3.14
C PHE A 405 -1.92 -20.69 2.27
N PRO A 406 -2.72 -20.91 1.21
CA PRO A 406 -2.34 -21.84 0.15
C PRO A 406 -1.08 -21.31 -0.56
N GLU A 407 -0.24 -22.20 -1.11
CA GLU A 407 0.78 -21.75 -2.05
C GLU A 407 0.13 -21.47 -3.40
N THR A 408 0.32 -20.26 -3.88
CA THR A 408 -0.33 -19.78 -5.11
C THR A 408 0.63 -19.59 -6.27
N ALA A 409 1.93 -19.89 -6.06
CA ALA A 409 2.94 -19.78 -7.11
C ALA A 409 2.60 -20.69 -8.30
N GLY A 410 2.54 -20.13 -9.50
CA GLY A 410 2.26 -20.87 -10.71
C GLY A 410 0.81 -21.34 -10.88
N MET A 411 -0.09 -21.04 -9.94
CA MET A 411 -1.50 -21.39 -10.08
C MET A 411 -2.18 -20.53 -11.15
N GLU A 412 -3.08 -21.15 -11.91
CA GLU A 412 -3.96 -20.38 -12.78
C GLU A 412 -4.99 -19.62 -11.95
N VAL A 413 -5.27 -18.42 -12.38
CA VAL A 413 -6.33 -17.61 -11.76
C VAL A 413 -7.66 -18.22 -12.19
N ASN A 414 -8.30 -18.95 -11.29
CA ASN A 414 -9.56 -19.64 -11.58
C ASN A 414 -10.68 -18.64 -11.88
N TYR A 415 -11.49 -19.02 -12.86
CA TYR A 415 -12.70 -18.31 -13.29
C TYR A 415 -13.83 -18.39 -12.27
#